data_0d7f67c46dc4fee28a568882f2227307
#
_entry.id   0d7f67c46dc4fee28a568882f2227307
#
_cell.length_a   1.000
_cell.length_b   1.000
_cell.length_c   1.000
_cell.angle_alpha   90.00
_cell.angle_beta   90.00
_cell.angle_gamma   90.00
#
_symmetry.space_group_name_H-M   'P 1'
#
loop_
_entity.id
_entity.type
_entity.pdbx_description
1 polymer ?
#
loop_
_entity_poly.entity_id
_entity_poly.type
_entity_poly.pdbx_seq_one_letter_code
_entity_poly.pdbx_strand_id
1 'polypeptide(L)'
;FTGADRAALTALTSVGRAILGKTSTQGVLDYLGLGEGTPAIGVPFFWPSAAMPNTVIDSWSSMVFLKFNGAKFSATDYPVLAKVFPSLVLPEARGDFIRIWDDGRGVDGGRELLSWQAATNFSQFAGNIGDGAGHAINFHDGIAGNQPGFSRFNFTSNSVGDGVNFVAVRPRNIAFNFLVRAK
;
A
#
# COMPACT_ATOMS: atom_id res chain seq x y z
N PHE A 1 -33.61 17.09 36.60
CA PHE A 1 -33.53 15.64 36.82
C PHE A 1 -34.49 15.27 37.95
N THR A 2 -35.42 14.36 37.68
CA THR A 2 -36.31 13.76 38.67
C THR A 2 -35.55 12.78 39.58
N GLY A 3 -36.15 12.36 40.69
CA GLY A 3 -35.57 11.34 41.57
C GLY A 3 -35.32 10.00 40.84
N ALA A 4 -36.18 9.65 39.86
CA ALA A 4 -36.04 8.46 39.02
C ALA A 4 -34.81 8.55 38.08
N ASP A 5 -34.56 9.74 37.52
CA ASP A 5 -33.38 9.96 36.65
C ASP A 5 -32.07 9.81 37.43
N ARG A 6 -32.04 10.29 38.68
CA ARG A 6 -30.88 10.12 39.57
C ARG A 6 -30.64 8.66 39.94
N ALA A 7 -31.72 7.91 40.23
CA ALA A 7 -31.62 6.49 40.55
C ALA A 7 -31.10 5.69 39.34
N ALA A 8 -31.59 5.98 38.13
CA ALA A 8 -31.11 5.37 36.88
C ALA A 8 -29.62 5.65 36.63
N LEU A 9 -29.18 6.91 36.81
CA LEU A 9 -27.76 7.28 36.66
C LEU A 9 -26.86 6.65 37.74
N THR A 10 -27.38 6.45 38.97
CA THR A 10 -26.63 5.81 40.04
C THR A 10 -26.46 4.30 39.79
N ALA A 11 -27.45 3.67 39.16
CA ALA A 11 -27.40 2.24 38.79
C ALA A 11 -26.40 1.93 37.63
N LEU A 12 -25.97 2.95 36.91
CA LEU A 12 -24.96 2.76 35.85
C LEU A 12 -23.58 2.43 36.44
N THR A 13 -22.86 1.55 35.75
CA THR A 13 -21.45 1.30 36.07
C THR A 13 -20.61 2.57 35.90
N SER A 14 -19.41 2.60 36.48
CA SER A 14 -18.46 3.72 36.28
C SER A 14 -18.17 3.99 34.81
N VAL A 15 -18.03 2.93 34.01
CA VAL A 15 -17.83 3.01 32.54
C VAL A 15 -19.05 3.64 31.85
N GLY A 16 -20.27 3.19 32.18
CA GLY A 16 -21.48 3.78 31.60
C GLY A 16 -21.61 5.28 31.90
N ARG A 17 -21.35 5.70 33.15
CA ARG A 17 -21.32 7.13 33.50
C ARG A 17 -20.25 7.92 32.77
N ALA A 18 -19.06 7.33 32.59
CA ALA A 18 -17.97 7.97 31.85
C ALA A 18 -18.32 8.19 30.37
N ILE A 19 -18.99 7.21 29.73
CA ILE A 19 -19.45 7.33 28.33
C ILE A 19 -20.54 8.41 28.21
N LEU A 20 -21.57 8.37 29.09
CA LEU A 20 -22.64 9.36 29.07
C LEU A 20 -22.19 10.77 29.43
N GLY A 21 -21.07 10.91 30.11
CA GLY A 21 -20.45 12.21 30.40
C GLY A 21 -19.65 12.81 29.23
N LYS A 22 -19.53 12.09 28.12
CA LYS A 22 -18.86 12.65 26.95
C LYS A 22 -19.80 13.55 26.15
N THR A 23 -19.26 14.68 25.70
CA THR A 23 -20.03 15.71 24.98
C THR A 23 -19.94 15.57 23.46
N SER A 24 -19.13 14.63 22.96
CA SER A 24 -18.94 14.39 21.53
C SER A 24 -18.67 12.92 21.23
N THR A 25 -18.93 12.51 19.99
CA THR A 25 -18.58 11.18 19.49
C THR A 25 -17.07 10.93 19.62
N GLN A 26 -16.23 11.93 19.34
CA GLN A 26 -14.80 11.84 19.51
C GLN A 26 -14.42 11.54 20.97
N GLY A 27 -15.02 12.24 21.91
CA GLY A 27 -14.78 11.98 23.34
C GLY A 27 -15.15 10.55 23.78
N VAL A 28 -16.17 9.94 23.15
CA VAL A 28 -16.50 8.52 23.37
C VAL A 28 -15.42 7.61 22.77
N LEU A 29 -15.01 7.87 21.53
CA LEU A 29 -13.96 7.10 20.85
C LEU A 29 -12.64 7.14 21.61
N ASP A 30 -12.23 8.32 22.09
CA ASP A 30 -11.01 8.49 22.89
C ASP A 30 -11.07 7.70 24.21
N TYR A 31 -12.23 7.74 24.88
CA TYR A 31 -12.44 6.97 26.12
C TYR A 31 -12.34 5.46 25.89
N LEU A 32 -12.84 4.98 24.74
CA LEU A 32 -12.75 3.57 24.35
C LEU A 32 -11.37 3.16 23.82
N GLY A 33 -10.42 4.10 23.72
CA GLY A 33 -9.11 3.85 23.15
C GLY A 33 -9.12 3.63 21.64
N LEU A 34 -10.20 4.02 20.96
CA LEU A 34 -10.36 3.90 19.51
C LEU A 34 -9.79 5.10 18.75
N GLY A 35 -9.32 6.13 19.49
CA GLY A 35 -8.74 7.34 18.96
C GLY A 35 -9.62 8.01 17.91
N GLU A 36 -9.05 8.27 16.73
CA GLU A 36 -9.77 8.95 15.66
C GLU A 36 -10.68 8.01 14.83
N GLY A 37 -10.91 6.78 15.29
CA GLY A 37 -11.70 5.75 14.61
C GLY A 37 -10.85 4.89 13.66
N THR A 38 -11.51 4.00 12.92
CA THR A 38 -10.87 3.01 12.02
C THR A 38 -11.13 3.36 10.56
N PRO A 39 -10.13 3.28 9.65
CA PRO A 39 -8.72 3.03 9.91
C PRO A 39 -8.06 4.24 10.61
N ALA A 40 -7.00 4.01 11.38
CA ALA A 40 -6.25 5.09 12.01
C ALA A 40 -5.54 5.95 10.96
N ILE A 41 -5.35 7.25 11.25
CA ILE A 41 -4.61 8.15 10.36
C ILE A 41 -3.16 7.65 10.22
N GLY A 42 -2.67 7.62 8.97
CA GLY A 42 -1.30 7.21 8.67
C GLY A 42 -1.11 5.71 8.48
N VAL A 43 -2.09 4.86 8.78
CA VAL A 43 -2.02 3.42 8.53
C VAL A 43 -2.44 3.12 7.09
N PRO A 44 -1.55 2.56 6.26
CA PRO A 44 -1.89 2.20 4.88
C PRO A 44 -2.78 0.95 4.81
N PHE A 45 -3.63 0.89 3.79
CA PHE A 45 -4.47 -0.28 3.54
C PHE A 45 -4.80 -0.45 2.05
N PHE A 46 -5.15 -1.68 1.66
CA PHE A 46 -5.59 -2.01 0.31
C PHE A 46 -7.10 -1.80 0.16
N TRP A 47 -7.49 -1.18 -0.97
CA TRP A 47 -8.88 -0.87 -1.26
C TRP A 47 -9.29 -1.37 -2.66
N PRO A 48 -10.34 -2.21 -2.79
CA PRO A 48 -10.66 -2.93 -4.03
C PRO A 48 -11.48 -2.14 -5.05
N SER A 49 -11.86 -0.89 -4.74
CA SER A 49 -12.75 -0.08 -5.59
C SER A 49 -12.03 1.13 -6.18
N ALA A 50 -12.50 1.58 -7.36
CA ALA A 50 -12.10 2.87 -7.93
C ALA A 50 -12.70 4.06 -7.17
N ALA A 51 -13.90 3.91 -6.62
CA ALA A 51 -14.54 4.90 -5.76
C ALA A 51 -13.83 4.96 -4.39
N MET A 52 -13.63 6.15 -3.86
CA MET A 52 -12.94 6.32 -2.58
C MET A 52 -13.82 5.86 -1.41
N PRO A 53 -13.25 5.35 -0.30
CA PRO A 53 -14.01 4.78 0.81
C PRO A 53 -15.08 5.73 1.35
N ASN A 54 -14.76 7.01 1.51
CA ASN A 54 -15.68 8.04 2.02
C ASN A 54 -16.85 8.39 1.10
N THR A 55 -16.81 7.90 -0.15
CA THR A 55 -17.92 8.11 -1.10
C THR A 55 -18.88 6.92 -1.17
N VAL A 56 -18.54 5.79 -0.55
CA VAL A 56 -19.33 4.54 -0.59
C VAL A 56 -19.65 4.00 0.80
N ILE A 57 -18.99 4.49 1.86
CA ILE A 57 -19.25 4.11 3.24
C ILE A 57 -19.72 5.35 4.00
N ASP A 58 -21.02 5.42 4.27
CA ASP A 58 -21.65 6.59 4.89
C ASP A 58 -21.01 7.00 6.23
N SER A 59 -20.64 6.04 7.06
CA SER A 59 -19.96 6.30 8.35
C SER A 59 -18.55 6.87 8.19
N TRP A 60 -17.97 6.82 6.98
CA TRP A 60 -16.66 7.35 6.66
C TRP A 60 -16.72 8.64 5.82
N SER A 61 -17.93 9.18 5.58
CA SER A 61 -18.12 10.35 4.70
C SER A 61 -17.35 11.60 5.14
N SER A 62 -17.05 11.73 6.43
CA SER A 62 -16.23 12.82 6.97
C SER A 62 -14.72 12.57 6.94
N MET A 63 -14.29 11.37 6.61
CA MET A 63 -12.88 11.01 6.52
C MET A 63 -12.27 11.42 5.17
N VAL A 64 -10.99 11.63 5.15
CA VAL A 64 -10.22 11.91 3.92
C VAL A 64 -9.21 10.79 3.71
N PHE A 65 -9.20 10.25 2.50
CA PHE A 65 -8.26 9.22 2.09
C PHE A 65 -7.40 9.71 0.93
N LEU A 66 -6.10 9.45 1.00
CA LEU A 66 -5.14 9.80 -0.04
C LEU A 66 -4.55 8.52 -0.64
N LYS A 67 -4.16 8.60 -1.92
CA LYS A 67 -3.53 7.50 -2.66
C LYS A 67 -2.01 7.59 -2.56
N PHE A 68 -1.34 6.45 -2.52
CA PHE A 68 0.12 6.36 -2.67
C PHE A 68 0.50 6.52 -4.15
N ASN A 69 0.54 7.76 -4.61
CA ASN A 69 0.75 8.15 -6.01
C ASN A 69 1.78 9.27 -6.19
N GLY A 70 2.70 9.42 -5.26
CA GLY A 70 3.74 10.46 -5.30
C GLY A 70 3.24 11.87 -5.00
N ALA A 71 1.97 12.04 -4.64
CA ALA A 71 1.40 13.38 -4.41
C ALA A 71 1.88 14.01 -3.10
N LYS A 72 2.10 15.34 -3.16
CA LYS A 72 2.32 16.15 -1.98
C LYS A 72 1.01 16.42 -1.25
N PHE A 73 1.09 16.57 0.06
CA PHE A 73 -0.04 16.97 0.89
C PHE A 73 0.33 18.10 1.86
N SER A 74 -0.68 18.77 2.40
CA SER A 74 -0.52 19.93 3.29
C SER A 74 -0.38 19.46 4.74
N ALA A 75 0.68 19.88 5.43
CA ALA A 75 0.84 19.64 6.88
C ALA A 75 -0.22 20.35 7.71
N THR A 76 -0.73 21.48 7.24
CA THR A 76 -1.78 22.23 7.94
C THR A 76 -3.12 21.50 7.87
N ASP A 77 -3.45 20.92 6.71
CA ASP A 77 -4.71 20.19 6.53
C ASP A 77 -4.67 18.79 7.18
N TYR A 78 -3.48 18.17 7.22
CA TYR A 78 -3.26 16.79 7.69
C TYR A 78 -2.12 16.69 8.70
N PRO A 79 -2.23 17.34 9.87
CA PRO A 79 -1.11 17.47 10.82
C PRO A 79 -0.68 16.13 11.45
N VAL A 80 -1.60 15.18 11.60
CA VAL A 80 -1.26 13.83 12.10
C VAL A 80 -0.54 13.03 11.03
N LEU A 81 -1.02 13.07 9.79
CA LEU A 81 -0.35 12.41 8.66
C LEU A 81 1.07 12.96 8.43
N ALA A 82 1.28 14.27 8.63
CA ALA A 82 2.59 14.90 8.52
C ALA A 82 3.63 14.37 9.54
N LYS A 83 3.18 13.86 10.69
CA LYS A 83 4.07 13.19 11.65
C LYS A 83 4.50 11.81 11.16
N VAL A 84 3.64 11.12 10.39
CA VAL A 84 3.93 9.79 9.82
C VAL A 84 4.80 9.91 8.57
N PHE A 85 4.54 10.94 7.73
CA PHE A 85 5.29 11.21 6.50
C PHE A 85 5.88 12.63 6.55
N PRO A 86 7.01 12.83 7.23
CA PRO A 86 7.62 14.17 7.40
C PRO A 86 8.05 14.84 6.10
N SER A 87 8.26 14.06 5.02
CA SER A 87 8.55 14.58 3.68
C SER A 87 7.36 15.31 3.05
N LEU A 88 6.14 15.18 3.64
CA LEU A 88 4.88 15.69 3.10
C LEU A 88 4.56 15.18 1.68
N VAL A 89 5.13 14.02 1.34
CA VAL A 89 4.91 13.32 0.06
C VAL A 89 4.57 11.89 0.37
N LEU A 90 3.47 11.38 -0.17
CA LEU A 90 3.20 9.96 -0.16
C LEU A 90 4.06 9.27 -1.22
N PRO A 91 4.71 8.14 -0.92
CA PRO A 91 5.47 7.39 -1.90
C PRO A 91 4.66 7.06 -3.15
N GLU A 92 5.30 7.07 -4.31
CA GLU A 92 4.72 6.49 -5.52
C GLU A 92 4.81 4.96 -5.41
N ALA A 93 3.68 4.30 -5.29
CA ALA A 93 3.61 2.84 -5.13
C ALA A 93 2.75 2.16 -6.22
N ARG A 94 2.28 2.93 -7.22
CA ARG A 94 1.46 2.38 -8.30
C ARG A 94 2.28 1.43 -9.17
N GLY A 95 1.82 0.18 -9.28
CA GLY A 95 2.51 -0.85 -10.05
C GLY A 95 3.64 -1.57 -9.33
N ASP A 96 3.96 -1.16 -8.10
CA ASP A 96 5.03 -1.75 -7.30
C ASP A 96 4.52 -2.81 -6.32
N PHE A 97 5.39 -3.75 -5.96
CA PHE A 97 5.18 -4.68 -4.87
C PHE A 97 5.74 -4.11 -3.56
N ILE A 98 4.95 -4.22 -2.49
CA ILE A 98 5.40 -3.81 -1.16
C ILE A 98 6.32 -4.87 -0.59
N ARG A 99 7.52 -4.46 -0.21
CA ARG A 99 8.51 -5.28 0.48
C ARG A 99 8.59 -4.86 1.94
N ILE A 100 8.74 -5.83 2.83
CA ILE A 100 9.02 -5.56 4.24
C ILE A 100 10.45 -5.04 4.37
N TRP A 101 10.61 -3.94 5.10
CA TRP A 101 11.91 -3.34 5.35
C TRP A 101 12.79 -4.28 6.18
N ASP A 102 14.07 -4.33 5.85
CA ASP A 102 15.06 -5.23 6.47
C ASP A 102 15.34 -4.90 7.94
N ASP A 103 15.21 -3.63 8.31
CA ASP A 103 15.39 -3.12 9.67
C ASP A 103 16.66 -3.65 10.39
N GLY A 104 17.76 -3.74 9.64
CA GLY A 104 19.05 -4.17 10.17
C GLY A 104 19.26 -5.68 10.26
N ARG A 105 18.35 -6.50 9.70
CA ARG A 105 18.53 -7.96 9.66
C ARG A 105 19.72 -8.41 8.79
N GLY A 106 20.10 -7.60 7.78
CA GLY A 106 21.25 -7.84 6.91
C GLY A 106 21.00 -8.66 5.66
N VAL A 107 19.74 -8.92 5.29
CA VAL A 107 19.36 -9.62 4.03
C VAL A 107 19.06 -8.65 2.88
N ASP A 108 18.84 -7.37 3.15
CA ASP A 108 18.62 -6.29 2.19
C ASP A 108 19.31 -5.00 2.71
N GLY A 109 20.60 -5.15 3.04
CA GLY A 109 21.37 -4.11 3.73
C GLY A 109 21.46 -2.81 2.93
N GLY A 110 21.49 -1.68 3.66
CA GLY A 110 21.64 -0.35 3.08
C GLY A 110 20.38 0.25 2.48
N ARG A 111 19.22 -0.42 2.59
CA ARG A 111 17.93 0.16 2.17
C ARG A 111 17.32 1.03 3.25
N GLU A 112 16.88 2.20 2.84
CA GLU A 112 16.09 3.10 3.69
C GLU A 112 14.60 2.72 3.64
N LEU A 113 13.88 3.01 4.72
CA LEU A 113 12.43 2.87 4.79
C LEU A 113 11.77 3.74 3.70
N LEU A 114 10.76 3.18 3.01
CA LEU A 114 10.04 3.81 1.89
C LEU A 114 10.89 4.06 0.63
N SER A 115 12.12 3.58 0.56
CA SER A 115 12.93 3.68 -0.67
C SER A 115 12.41 2.75 -1.76
N TRP A 116 12.46 3.23 -3.00
CA TRP A 116 12.11 2.45 -4.18
C TRP A 116 13.30 1.62 -4.68
N GLN A 117 13.03 0.45 -5.27
CA GLN A 117 14.02 -0.40 -5.91
C GLN A 117 13.48 -0.95 -7.23
N ALA A 118 14.28 -0.87 -8.28
CA ALA A 118 13.95 -1.46 -9.57
C ALA A 118 13.86 -2.99 -9.47
N ALA A 119 13.10 -3.58 -10.39
CA ALA A 119 13.07 -5.02 -10.56
C ALA A 119 14.46 -5.56 -10.96
N THR A 120 14.78 -6.76 -10.48
CA THR A 120 15.99 -7.46 -10.91
C THR A 120 15.81 -7.95 -12.34
N ASN A 121 16.78 -7.68 -13.19
CA ASN A 121 16.83 -8.22 -14.54
C ASN A 121 17.21 -9.70 -14.50
N PHE A 122 16.46 -10.51 -15.22
CA PHE A 122 16.82 -11.89 -15.47
C PHE A 122 17.11 -12.05 -16.97
N SER A 123 18.31 -12.50 -17.30
CA SER A 123 18.72 -12.80 -18.68
C SER A 123 18.91 -14.30 -18.83
N GLN A 124 18.18 -14.89 -19.76
CA GLN A 124 18.37 -16.28 -20.14
C GLN A 124 18.69 -16.37 -21.62
N PHE A 125 19.75 -17.06 -21.94
CA PHE A 125 20.08 -17.41 -23.31
C PHE A 125 19.21 -18.58 -23.77
N ALA A 126 18.40 -18.36 -24.79
CA ALA A 126 17.70 -19.39 -25.54
C ALA A 126 18.25 -19.36 -26.97
N GLY A 127 19.33 -20.08 -27.20
CA GLY A 127 19.96 -20.16 -28.53
C GLY A 127 19.17 -21.08 -29.46
N ASN A 128 19.21 -20.78 -30.73
CA ASN A 128 18.70 -21.64 -31.78
C ASN A 128 19.75 -22.75 -32.04
N ILE A 129 19.57 -23.91 -31.47
CA ILE A 129 20.46 -25.06 -31.70
C ILE A 129 19.76 -26.00 -32.67
N GLY A 130 19.81 -25.65 -33.99
CA GLY A 130 19.23 -26.50 -35.05
C GLY A 130 17.69 -26.43 -35.19
N ASP A 131 17.17 -27.15 -36.17
CA ASP A 131 15.75 -27.24 -36.45
C ASP A 131 15.01 -27.88 -35.26
N GLY A 132 14.30 -27.07 -34.47
CA GLY A 132 13.46 -27.54 -33.37
C GLY A 132 13.83 -27.03 -32.00
N ALA A 133 14.80 -26.14 -31.83
CA ALA A 133 15.03 -25.49 -30.56
C ALA A 133 13.84 -24.60 -30.20
N GLY A 134 12.97 -25.10 -29.36
CA GLY A 134 11.85 -24.34 -28.80
C GLY A 134 12.33 -23.22 -27.88
N HIS A 135 11.55 -22.18 -27.77
CA HIS A 135 11.82 -21.11 -26.80
C HIS A 135 11.85 -21.70 -25.39
N ALA A 136 12.92 -21.49 -24.64
CA ALA A 136 13.08 -22.00 -23.29
C ALA A 136 12.14 -21.33 -22.27
N ILE A 137 11.32 -20.37 -22.70
CA ILE A 137 10.46 -19.57 -21.81
C ILE A 137 9.05 -19.54 -22.39
N ASN A 138 8.12 -20.04 -21.62
CA ASN A 138 6.70 -20.01 -21.92
C ASN A 138 6.07 -18.78 -21.27
N PHE A 139 5.52 -17.85 -22.05
CA PHE A 139 4.83 -16.66 -21.56
C PHE A 139 3.40 -17.03 -21.15
N HIS A 140 3.19 -17.30 -19.86
CA HIS A 140 1.85 -17.67 -19.38
C HIS A 140 0.90 -16.48 -19.21
N ASP A 141 1.41 -15.26 -19.06
CA ASP A 141 0.60 -14.08 -18.71
C ASP A 141 0.41 -13.10 -19.88
N GLY A 142 0.66 -13.52 -21.11
CA GLY A 142 0.49 -12.65 -22.28
C GLY A 142 1.39 -11.40 -22.29
N ILE A 143 2.50 -11.41 -21.55
CA ILE A 143 3.46 -10.32 -21.55
C ILE A 143 4.17 -10.34 -22.90
N ALA A 144 3.79 -9.42 -23.78
CA ALA A 144 4.45 -9.23 -25.06
C ALA A 144 5.88 -8.74 -24.86
N GLY A 145 6.77 -9.08 -25.75
CA GLY A 145 8.15 -8.60 -25.79
C GLY A 145 8.34 -7.09 -25.98
N ASN A 146 7.26 -6.31 -25.92
CA ASN A 146 7.23 -4.85 -26.08
C ASN A 146 7.15 -4.11 -24.74
N GLN A 147 7.30 -4.79 -23.63
CA GLN A 147 7.31 -4.12 -22.33
C GLN A 147 8.51 -3.16 -22.25
N PRO A 148 8.36 -1.98 -21.61
CA PRO A 148 9.49 -1.08 -21.38
C PRO A 148 10.66 -1.82 -20.72
N GLY A 149 11.86 -1.66 -21.25
CA GLY A 149 13.05 -2.35 -20.77
C GLY A 149 13.28 -3.74 -21.34
N PHE A 150 12.40 -4.24 -22.21
CA PHE A 150 12.70 -5.44 -22.97
C PHE A 150 13.77 -5.14 -24.04
N SER A 151 14.83 -5.92 -24.07
CA SER A 151 15.87 -5.81 -25.09
C SER A 151 16.24 -7.17 -25.64
N ARG A 152 16.49 -7.22 -26.94
CA ARG A 152 17.02 -8.37 -27.64
C ARG A 152 18.51 -8.16 -27.85
N PHE A 153 19.33 -9.16 -27.64
CA PHE A 153 20.75 -9.09 -27.87
C PHE A 153 21.24 -10.36 -28.55
N ASN A 154 22.27 -10.20 -29.38
CA ASN A 154 22.90 -11.30 -30.11
C ASN A 154 24.18 -11.73 -29.39
N PHE A 155 24.40 -13.02 -29.31
CA PHE A 155 25.67 -13.57 -28.82
C PHE A 155 26.62 -13.84 -29.97
N THR A 156 27.89 -13.46 -29.80
CA THR A 156 28.99 -13.75 -30.73
C THR A 156 29.89 -14.83 -30.18
N SER A 157 29.40 -15.80 -29.48
CA SER A 157 30.18 -16.95 -29.04
C SER A 157 29.92 -18.16 -29.95
N ASN A 158 30.56 -19.32 -29.68
CA ASN A 158 30.34 -20.59 -30.41
C ASN A 158 28.90 -21.10 -30.37
N SER A 159 27.99 -20.42 -29.69
CA SER A 159 26.56 -20.64 -29.69
C SER A 159 25.91 -19.66 -30.67
N VAL A 160 25.29 -20.19 -31.70
CA VAL A 160 24.57 -19.40 -32.71
C VAL A 160 23.13 -19.19 -32.20
N GLY A 161 22.71 -17.94 -32.07
CA GLY A 161 21.32 -17.62 -31.72
C GLY A 161 21.11 -16.25 -31.08
N ASP A 162 19.83 -15.87 -30.96
CA ASP A 162 19.40 -14.66 -30.30
C ASP A 162 19.11 -14.93 -28.82
N GLY A 163 19.63 -14.08 -27.94
CA GLY A 163 19.27 -14.06 -26.53
C GLY A 163 18.09 -13.14 -26.27
N VAL A 164 17.32 -13.43 -25.23
CA VAL A 164 16.24 -12.56 -24.74
C VAL A 164 16.53 -12.13 -23.31
N ASN A 165 16.51 -10.82 -23.08
CA ASN A 165 16.71 -10.26 -21.76
C ASN A 165 15.35 -9.86 -21.17
N PHE A 166 15.01 -10.42 -20.01
CA PHE A 166 13.81 -10.05 -19.27
C PHE A 166 14.17 -9.02 -18.21
N VAL A 167 13.59 -7.84 -18.33
CA VAL A 167 13.86 -6.73 -17.41
C VAL A 167 13.01 -6.83 -16.15
N ALA A 168 11.92 -7.59 -16.17
CA ALA A 168 11.07 -7.76 -14.99
C ALA A 168 10.49 -9.17 -14.93
N VAL A 169 10.63 -9.82 -13.78
CA VAL A 169 9.90 -11.04 -13.42
C VAL A 169 8.78 -10.66 -12.47
N ARG A 170 7.55 -10.95 -12.85
CA ARG A 170 6.37 -10.64 -12.03
C ARG A 170 5.72 -11.92 -11.54
N PRO A 171 5.48 -12.08 -10.22
CA PRO A 171 4.59 -13.11 -9.70
C PRO A 171 3.14 -12.82 -10.14
N ARG A 172 2.27 -13.85 -10.11
CA ARG A 172 0.82 -13.63 -10.29
C ARG A 172 0.33 -12.67 -9.22
N ASN A 173 -0.51 -11.71 -9.61
CA ASN A 173 -0.92 -10.63 -8.71
C ASN A 173 -2.35 -10.14 -9.01
N ILE A 174 -2.91 -9.41 -8.06
CA ILE A 174 -4.19 -8.69 -8.17
C ILE A 174 -3.92 -7.25 -7.77
N ALA A 175 -4.44 -6.30 -8.54
CA ALA A 175 -4.26 -4.88 -8.27
C ALA A 175 -5.34 -4.34 -7.33
N PHE A 176 -4.90 -3.59 -6.33
CA PHE A 176 -5.73 -2.81 -5.41
C PHE A 176 -5.28 -1.36 -5.39
N ASN A 177 -6.16 -0.44 -5.05
CA ASN A 177 -5.72 0.88 -4.60
C ASN A 177 -4.99 0.74 -3.27
N PHE A 178 -3.88 1.46 -3.13
CA PHE A 178 -3.15 1.57 -1.87
C PHE A 178 -3.42 2.95 -1.28
N LEU A 179 -4.07 3.00 -0.14
CA LEU A 179 -4.62 4.21 0.47
C LEU A 179 -4.10 4.40 1.88
N VAL A 180 -4.18 5.65 2.33
CA VAL A 180 -4.01 6.01 3.74
C VAL A 180 -5.11 6.97 4.15
N ARG A 181 -5.64 6.84 5.36
CA ARG A 181 -6.48 7.87 5.96
C ARG A 181 -5.63 9.07 6.33
N ALA A 182 -6.06 10.26 5.91
CA ALA A 182 -5.37 11.52 6.14
C ALA A 182 -6.07 12.39 7.20
N LYS A 183 -7.41 12.21 7.33
CA LYS A 183 -8.23 12.97 8.27
C LYS A 183 -9.46 12.16 8.69
#